data_c3b5061c7fd971497472a828c2e504d9
#
_entry.id   c3b5061c7fd971497472a828c2e504d9
#
_cell.length_a   1.000
_cell.length_b   1.000
_cell.length_c   1.000
_cell.angle_alpha   90.00
_cell.angle_beta   90.00
_cell.angle_gamma   90.00
#
_symmetry.space_group_name_H-M   'P 1'
#
loop_
_entity.id
_entity.type
_entity.pdbx_description
1 polymer ?
#
loop_
_entity_poly.entity_id
_entity_poly.type
_entity_poly.pdbx_seq_one_letter_code
_entity_poly.pdbx_strand_id
1 'polypeptide(L)'
;MPNNIVVYDLLISCPSDVSEYVDILEKEVNHFNNFWGRTNNVIIRTRHWSKDSYSEFGSYPQKLLNKQIVDSSDMAIGVFWTRFGSPTENYGSGTEEEIERMISMNKQVFLYFLDKPISPSKIDHTQYEKIKQFMEEHKNKGIYFTIQDERTLAKKFRENLELYFDSIIRGTEFKKSSVKKE
;
A
#
# COMPACT_ATOMS: atom_id res chain seq x y z
N MET A 1 -3.50 32.13 -12.50
CA MET A 1 -3.00 31.33 -13.63
C MET A 1 -3.15 29.87 -13.28
N PRO A 2 -3.52 28.97 -14.22
CA PRO A 2 -3.53 27.55 -13.94
C PRO A 2 -2.10 27.07 -13.67
N ASN A 3 -1.94 26.25 -12.60
CA ASN A 3 -0.66 25.65 -12.23
C ASN A 3 -0.54 24.28 -12.89
N ASN A 4 0.64 23.91 -13.33
CA ASN A 4 0.92 22.52 -13.70
C ASN A 4 0.98 21.69 -12.41
N ILE A 5 0.04 20.75 -12.28
CA ILE A 5 -0.05 19.84 -11.12
C ILE A 5 0.35 18.45 -11.58
N VAL A 6 1.22 17.80 -10.84
CA VAL A 6 1.56 16.39 -11.03
C VAL A 6 0.64 15.53 -10.18
N VAL A 7 0.00 14.55 -10.80
CA VAL A 7 -0.93 13.63 -10.14
C VAL A 7 -0.26 12.26 -10.02
N TYR A 8 -0.28 11.70 -8.80
CA TYR A 8 0.19 10.35 -8.50
C TYR A 8 -0.98 9.47 -8.07
N ASP A 9 -1.07 8.28 -8.61
CA ASP A 9 -2.04 7.27 -8.20
C ASP A 9 -1.48 6.38 -7.09
N LEU A 10 -2.15 6.37 -5.94
CA LEU A 10 -1.80 5.56 -4.77
C LEU A 10 -2.79 4.40 -4.64
N LEU A 11 -2.32 3.18 -4.87
CA LEU A 11 -3.07 1.96 -4.58
C LEU A 11 -3.17 1.75 -3.06
N ILE A 12 -4.39 1.60 -2.54
CA ILE A 12 -4.63 1.11 -1.17
C ILE A 12 -4.92 -0.39 -1.27
N SER A 13 -4.02 -1.20 -0.73
CA SER A 13 -4.07 -2.66 -0.76
C SER A 13 -4.14 -3.21 0.66
N CYS A 14 -5.26 -3.82 1.03
CA CYS A 14 -5.46 -4.34 2.37
C CYS A 14 -6.48 -5.50 2.39
N PRO A 15 -6.28 -6.51 3.25
CA PRO A 15 -7.28 -7.55 3.51
C PRO A 15 -8.54 -7.01 4.18
N SER A 16 -9.60 -7.82 4.18
CA SER A 16 -10.93 -7.39 4.64
C SER A 16 -11.03 -7.01 6.12
N ASP A 17 -10.16 -7.55 6.98
CA ASP A 17 -10.14 -7.26 8.42
C ASP A 17 -9.57 -5.86 8.76
N VAL A 18 -9.03 -5.17 7.77
CA VAL A 18 -8.53 -3.80 7.89
C VAL A 18 -9.18 -2.83 6.90
N SER A 19 -10.34 -3.21 6.33
CA SER A 19 -11.06 -2.38 5.36
C SER A 19 -11.51 -1.01 5.93
N GLU A 20 -11.74 -0.92 7.24
CA GLU A 20 -12.05 0.34 7.93
C GLU A 20 -10.91 1.37 7.86
N TYR A 21 -9.67 0.92 7.66
CA TYR A 21 -8.51 1.79 7.55
C TYR A 21 -8.41 2.50 6.19
N VAL A 22 -9.14 2.05 5.18
CA VAL A 22 -9.18 2.70 3.85
C VAL A 22 -9.62 4.15 4.00
N ASP A 23 -10.69 4.41 4.74
CA ASP A 23 -11.20 5.78 4.95
C ASP A 23 -10.21 6.66 5.73
N ILE A 24 -9.45 6.07 6.66
CA ILE A 24 -8.41 6.77 7.41
C ILE A 24 -7.27 7.18 6.47
N LEU A 25 -6.81 6.26 5.63
CA LEU A 25 -5.76 6.52 4.65
C LEU A 25 -6.19 7.57 3.62
N GLU A 26 -7.43 7.52 3.14
CA GLU A 26 -7.99 8.53 2.24
C GLU A 26 -8.05 9.92 2.89
N LYS A 27 -8.41 10.00 4.18
CA LYS A 27 -8.38 11.27 4.93
C LYS A 27 -6.96 11.84 5.04
N GLU A 28 -5.96 11.00 5.28
CA GLU A 28 -4.57 11.44 5.35
C GLU A 28 -4.03 11.90 3.99
N VAL A 29 -4.41 11.23 2.91
CA VAL A 29 -4.10 11.69 1.54
C VAL A 29 -4.75 13.04 1.25
N ASN A 30 -6.01 13.23 1.62
CA ASN A 30 -6.69 14.51 1.46
C ASN A 30 -6.03 15.61 2.29
N HIS A 31 -5.58 15.30 3.51
CA HIS A 31 -4.81 16.23 4.32
C HIS A 31 -3.50 16.61 3.62
N PHE A 32 -2.74 15.63 3.15
CA PHE A 32 -1.51 15.87 2.38
C PHE A 32 -1.77 16.76 1.16
N ASN A 33 -2.78 16.47 0.36
CA ASN A 33 -3.13 17.24 -0.84
C ASN A 33 -3.45 18.70 -0.52
N ASN A 34 -4.18 18.96 0.58
CA ASN A 34 -4.61 20.30 0.96
C ASN A 34 -3.48 21.18 1.53
N PHE A 35 -2.46 20.58 2.12
CA PHE A 35 -1.36 21.29 2.75
C PHE A 35 -0.07 21.18 1.94
N TRP A 36 0.62 20.06 2.04
CA TRP A 36 1.91 19.86 1.38
C TRP A 36 1.78 19.83 -0.15
N GLY A 37 0.81 19.06 -0.65
CA GLY A 37 0.58 18.89 -2.09
C GLY A 37 0.23 20.20 -2.79
N ARG A 38 -0.65 20.99 -2.18
CA ARG A 38 -1.02 22.31 -2.71
C ARG A 38 0.17 23.24 -2.84
N THR A 39 1.07 23.24 -1.88
CA THR A 39 2.27 24.11 -1.89
C THR A 39 3.28 23.67 -2.94
N ASN A 40 3.35 22.37 -3.24
CA ASN A 40 4.34 21.77 -4.14
C ASN A 40 3.78 21.34 -5.50
N ASN A 41 2.52 21.68 -5.83
CA ASN A 41 1.84 21.30 -7.07
C ASN A 41 1.76 19.78 -7.29
N VAL A 42 1.52 19.02 -6.23
CA VAL A 42 1.35 17.58 -6.24
C VAL A 42 -0.04 17.22 -5.73
N ILE A 43 -0.68 16.28 -6.39
CA ILE A 43 -1.93 15.65 -5.92
C ILE A 43 -1.73 14.14 -5.90
N ILE A 44 -2.15 13.49 -4.82
CA ILE A 44 -2.28 12.05 -4.73
C ILE A 44 -3.75 11.69 -4.90
N ARG A 45 -4.05 10.79 -5.82
CA ARG A 45 -5.36 10.19 -6.02
C ARG A 45 -5.33 8.75 -5.50
N THR A 46 -6.18 8.44 -4.53
CA THR A 46 -6.29 7.08 -4.00
C THR A 46 -7.00 6.17 -5.00
N ARG A 47 -6.54 4.94 -5.11
CA ARG A 47 -7.13 3.87 -5.92
C ARG A 47 -7.40 2.67 -5.02
N HIS A 48 -8.62 2.16 -5.06
CA HIS A 48 -9.02 0.98 -4.31
C HIS A 48 -9.99 0.13 -5.13
N TRP A 49 -9.83 -1.19 -5.12
CA TRP A 49 -10.60 -2.09 -5.96
C TRP A 49 -12.11 -1.90 -5.87
N SER A 50 -12.64 -1.60 -4.68
CA SER A 50 -14.09 -1.43 -4.48
C SER A 50 -14.68 -0.18 -5.12
N LYS A 51 -13.86 0.80 -5.45
CA LYS A 51 -14.29 2.11 -6.01
C LYS A 51 -13.83 2.30 -7.46
N ASP A 52 -12.71 1.72 -7.83
CA ASP A 52 -11.99 2.03 -9.07
C ASP A 52 -11.96 0.86 -10.07
N SER A 53 -12.52 -0.31 -9.72
CA SER A 53 -12.67 -1.42 -10.65
C SER A 53 -14.01 -1.37 -11.38
N TYR A 54 -14.03 -1.91 -12.59
CA TYR A 54 -15.24 -2.08 -13.40
C TYR A 54 -15.44 -3.54 -13.77
N SER A 55 -16.70 -3.90 -14.09
CA SER A 55 -17.05 -5.27 -14.48
C SER A 55 -16.35 -5.65 -15.79
N GLU A 56 -15.52 -6.67 -15.75
CA GLU A 56 -14.81 -7.24 -16.90
C GLU A 56 -14.80 -8.76 -16.79
N PHE A 57 -14.95 -9.45 -17.92
CA PHE A 57 -14.90 -10.91 -18.00
C PHE A 57 -13.79 -11.34 -18.98
N GLY A 58 -13.37 -12.59 -18.90
CA GLY A 58 -12.41 -13.17 -19.83
C GLY A 58 -11.04 -13.50 -19.23
N SER A 59 -10.85 -13.25 -17.92
CA SER A 59 -9.64 -13.63 -17.20
C SER A 59 -9.92 -13.85 -15.71
N TYR A 60 -8.90 -14.31 -14.98
CA TYR A 60 -8.96 -14.47 -13.53
C TYR A 60 -9.16 -13.12 -12.83
N PRO A 61 -10.01 -13.02 -11.79
CA PRO A 61 -10.36 -11.75 -11.15
C PRO A 61 -9.15 -10.88 -10.75
N GLN A 62 -8.16 -11.46 -10.07
CA GLN A 62 -6.98 -10.71 -9.66
C GLN A 62 -6.18 -10.17 -10.85
N LYS A 63 -6.09 -10.93 -11.95
CA LYS A 63 -5.42 -10.47 -13.16
C LYS A 63 -6.12 -9.27 -13.81
N LEU A 64 -7.45 -9.24 -13.73
CA LEU A 64 -8.23 -8.08 -14.20
C LEU A 64 -8.00 -6.86 -13.30
N LEU A 65 -8.01 -7.03 -11.97
CA LEU A 65 -7.70 -5.96 -11.02
C LEU A 65 -6.28 -5.43 -11.21
N ASN A 66 -5.30 -6.31 -11.41
CA ASN A 66 -3.93 -5.90 -11.68
C ASN A 66 -3.84 -5.00 -12.91
N LYS A 67 -4.48 -5.37 -14.01
CA LYS A 67 -4.53 -4.60 -15.25
C LYS A 67 -5.26 -3.26 -15.07
N GLN A 68 -6.39 -3.27 -14.36
CA GLN A 68 -7.25 -2.07 -14.23
C GLN A 68 -6.69 -1.03 -13.26
N ILE A 69 -6.02 -1.46 -12.19
CA ILE A 69 -5.67 -0.59 -11.07
C ILE A 69 -4.18 -0.67 -10.73
N VAL A 70 -3.65 -1.87 -10.47
CA VAL A 70 -2.30 -2.04 -9.90
C VAL A 70 -1.23 -1.52 -10.86
N ASP A 71 -1.29 -1.95 -12.12
CA ASP A 71 -0.27 -1.61 -13.13
C ASP A 71 -0.22 -0.10 -13.43
N SER A 72 -1.35 0.59 -13.32
CA SER A 72 -1.46 2.02 -13.56
C SER A 72 -1.13 2.88 -12.33
N SER A 73 -1.07 2.30 -11.13
CA SER A 73 -0.74 3.05 -9.92
C SER A 73 0.75 3.36 -9.83
N ASP A 74 1.10 4.53 -9.30
CA ASP A 74 2.49 5.01 -9.17
C ASP A 74 3.15 4.53 -7.89
N MET A 75 2.34 4.32 -6.84
CA MET A 75 2.77 3.87 -5.53
C MET A 75 1.68 3.03 -4.86
N ALA A 76 2.02 2.31 -3.81
CA ALA A 76 1.05 1.55 -3.02
C ALA A 76 1.25 1.73 -1.52
N ILE A 77 0.15 1.54 -0.77
CA ILE A 77 0.17 1.31 0.66
C ILE A 77 -0.46 -0.05 0.95
N GLY A 78 0.28 -0.90 1.69
CA GLY A 78 -0.19 -2.17 2.22
C GLY A 78 -0.39 -2.09 3.73
N VAL A 79 -1.53 -2.56 4.22
CA VAL A 79 -1.82 -2.67 5.65
C VAL A 79 -2.30 -4.08 5.95
N PHE A 80 -1.63 -4.76 6.88
CA PHE A 80 -1.99 -6.10 7.35
C PHE A 80 -2.25 -6.10 8.86
N TRP A 81 -3.16 -6.95 9.30
CA TRP A 81 -3.39 -7.20 10.72
C TRP A 81 -3.34 -8.70 11.04
N THR A 82 -4.47 -9.40 11.00
CA THR A 82 -4.55 -10.83 11.33
C THR A 82 -4.89 -11.72 10.16
N ARG A 83 -5.41 -11.15 9.07
CA ARG A 83 -5.73 -11.86 7.83
C ARG A 83 -4.75 -11.49 6.72
N PHE A 84 -4.27 -12.52 6.03
CA PHE A 84 -3.42 -12.36 4.85
C PHE A 84 -4.26 -12.13 3.59
N GLY A 85 -5.44 -12.72 3.55
CA GLY A 85 -6.38 -12.64 2.45
C GLY A 85 -6.60 -13.99 1.77
N SER A 86 -7.39 -13.97 0.70
CA SER A 86 -7.69 -15.17 -0.09
C SER A 86 -6.62 -15.44 -1.14
N PRO A 87 -6.22 -16.71 -1.35
CA PRO A 87 -5.24 -17.08 -2.37
C PRO A 87 -5.66 -16.63 -3.76
N THR A 88 -4.67 -16.29 -4.58
CA THR A 88 -4.79 -16.07 -6.02
C THR A 88 -4.19 -17.25 -6.77
N GLU A 89 -4.09 -17.16 -8.10
CA GLU A 89 -3.50 -18.19 -8.93
C GLU A 89 -2.01 -18.47 -8.57
N ASN A 90 -1.26 -17.44 -8.21
CA ASN A 90 0.20 -17.53 -8.01
C ASN A 90 0.68 -17.08 -6.63
N TYR A 91 -0.19 -16.51 -5.79
CA TYR A 91 0.17 -15.91 -4.50
C TYR A 91 -0.76 -16.39 -3.37
N GLY A 92 -0.29 -16.26 -2.15
CA GLY A 92 -1.06 -16.60 -0.96
C GLY A 92 -2.23 -15.65 -0.69
N SER A 93 -2.23 -14.44 -1.30
CA SER A 93 -3.36 -13.51 -1.27
C SER A 93 -3.31 -12.47 -2.38
N GLY A 94 -4.46 -11.83 -2.66
CA GLY A 94 -4.54 -10.70 -3.58
C GLY A 94 -3.70 -9.51 -3.12
N THR A 95 -3.73 -9.20 -1.83
CA THR A 95 -2.90 -8.12 -1.25
C THR A 95 -1.41 -8.38 -1.41
N GLU A 96 -0.97 -9.62 -1.16
CA GLU A 96 0.42 -10.02 -1.42
C GLU A 96 0.79 -9.82 -2.89
N GLU A 97 -0.05 -10.32 -3.81
CA GLU A 97 0.20 -10.19 -5.25
C GLU A 97 0.32 -8.73 -5.69
N GLU A 98 -0.56 -7.87 -5.20
CA GLU A 98 -0.54 -6.43 -5.49
C GLU A 98 0.75 -5.77 -5.00
N ILE A 99 1.16 -6.05 -3.77
CA ILE A 99 2.38 -5.51 -3.15
C ILE A 99 3.64 -6.01 -3.87
N GLU A 100 3.75 -7.33 -4.10
CA GLU A 100 4.90 -7.92 -4.81
C GLU A 100 5.01 -7.40 -6.25
N ARG A 101 3.87 -7.21 -6.90
CA ARG A 101 3.82 -6.64 -8.25
C ARG A 101 4.34 -5.20 -8.27
N MET A 102 3.93 -4.36 -7.33
CA MET A 102 4.42 -2.99 -7.20
C MET A 102 5.93 -2.95 -6.91
N ILE A 103 6.41 -3.83 -6.03
CA ILE A 103 7.84 -3.96 -5.73
C ILE A 103 8.62 -4.39 -6.99
N SER A 104 8.12 -5.39 -7.72
CA SER A 104 8.77 -5.87 -8.96
C SER A 104 8.87 -4.81 -10.06
N MET A 105 7.92 -3.88 -10.09
CA MET A 105 7.94 -2.73 -10.99
C MET A 105 8.78 -1.55 -10.47
N ASN A 106 9.53 -1.72 -9.37
CA ASN A 106 10.31 -0.67 -8.71
C ASN A 106 9.49 0.56 -8.29
N LYS A 107 8.20 0.38 -8.00
CA LYS A 107 7.33 1.43 -7.50
C LYS A 107 7.45 1.55 -5.98
N GLN A 108 7.12 2.72 -5.44
CA GLN A 108 7.13 2.96 -3.99
C GLN A 108 6.02 2.14 -3.31
N VAL A 109 6.39 1.45 -2.24
CA VAL A 109 5.44 0.75 -1.37
C VAL A 109 5.64 1.20 0.07
N PHE A 110 4.56 1.63 0.71
CA PHE A 110 4.48 1.88 2.14
C PHE A 110 3.83 0.65 2.78
N LEU A 111 4.53 -0.04 3.68
CA LEU A 111 4.07 -1.29 4.26
C LEU A 111 3.94 -1.18 5.78
N TYR A 112 2.75 -1.52 6.28
CA TYR A 112 2.41 -1.44 7.71
C TYR A 112 1.78 -2.73 8.19
N PHE A 113 2.16 -3.14 9.41
CA PHE A 113 1.57 -4.27 10.11
C PHE A 113 0.96 -3.79 11.42
N LEU A 114 -0.32 -4.09 11.63
CA LEU A 114 -1.00 -3.72 12.86
C LEU A 114 -0.72 -4.75 13.95
N ASP A 115 -0.27 -4.25 15.09
CA ASP A 115 -0.04 -5.01 16.32
C ASP A 115 -0.99 -4.50 17.41
N LYS A 116 -2.29 -4.70 17.18
CA LYS A 116 -3.33 -4.34 18.16
C LYS A 116 -3.93 -5.60 18.79
N PRO A 117 -4.39 -5.52 20.05
CA PRO A 117 -4.98 -6.66 20.73
C PRO A 117 -6.17 -7.26 19.97
N ILE A 118 -6.23 -8.58 19.94
CA ILE A 118 -7.35 -9.36 19.41
C ILE A 118 -7.67 -10.52 20.35
N SER A 119 -8.96 -10.87 20.49
CA SER A 119 -9.35 -12.06 21.23
C SER A 119 -8.78 -13.31 20.55
N PRO A 120 -8.13 -14.23 21.31
CA PRO A 120 -7.59 -15.46 20.75
C PRO A 120 -8.59 -16.28 19.94
N SER A 121 -9.88 -16.23 20.32
CA SER A 121 -10.97 -16.93 19.61
C SER A 121 -11.30 -16.36 18.23
N LYS A 122 -10.80 -15.17 17.91
CA LYS A 122 -11.01 -14.49 16.61
C LYS A 122 -9.83 -14.59 15.67
N ILE A 123 -8.70 -15.17 16.12
CA ILE A 123 -7.48 -15.31 15.31
C ILE A 123 -7.63 -16.55 14.42
N ASP A 124 -7.53 -16.36 13.12
CA ASP A 124 -7.23 -17.45 12.19
C ASP A 124 -5.70 -17.65 12.17
N HIS A 125 -5.25 -18.70 12.85
CA HIS A 125 -3.81 -18.97 12.99
C HIS A 125 -3.12 -19.20 11.65
N THR A 126 -3.80 -19.82 10.68
CA THR A 126 -3.24 -20.06 9.35
C THR A 126 -3.00 -18.75 8.61
N GLN A 127 -3.95 -17.83 8.69
CA GLN A 127 -3.83 -16.50 8.08
C GLN A 127 -2.73 -15.67 8.77
N TYR A 128 -2.68 -15.71 10.09
CA TYR A 128 -1.69 -14.97 10.87
C TYR A 128 -0.27 -15.48 10.66
N GLU A 129 -0.06 -16.79 10.55
CA GLU A 129 1.26 -17.36 10.22
C GLU A 129 1.76 -16.89 8.84
N LYS A 130 0.89 -16.77 7.84
CA LYS A 130 1.25 -16.22 6.54
C LYS A 130 1.73 -14.77 6.64
N ILE A 131 1.10 -13.95 7.50
CA ILE A 131 1.56 -12.57 7.75
C ILE A 131 2.96 -12.56 8.35
N LYS A 132 3.23 -13.39 9.35
CA LYS A 132 4.55 -13.51 9.97
C LYS A 132 5.61 -13.95 8.97
N GLN A 133 5.28 -14.92 8.11
CA GLN A 133 6.17 -15.35 7.05
C GLN A 133 6.46 -14.21 6.07
N PHE A 134 5.45 -13.49 5.63
CA PHE A 134 5.60 -12.34 4.74
C PHE A 134 6.45 -11.23 5.35
N MET A 135 6.28 -10.92 6.65
CA MET A 135 7.14 -9.99 7.38
C MET A 135 8.60 -10.45 7.38
N GLU A 136 8.84 -11.73 7.67
CA GLU A 136 10.19 -12.30 7.71
C GLU A 136 10.89 -12.25 6.35
N GLU A 137 10.16 -12.54 5.27
CA GLU A 137 10.67 -12.49 3.89
C GLU A 137 11.03 -11.06 3.45
N HIS A 138 10.38 -10.05 4.05
CA HIS A 138 10.57 -8.63 3.68
C HIS A 138 11.48 -7.84 4.62
N LYS A 139 11.86 -8.39 5.78
CA LYS A 139 12.68 -7.65 6.77
C LYS A 139 14.02 -7.14 6.24
N ASN A 140 14.60 -7.84 5.24
CA ASN A 140 15.88 -7.48 4.63
C ASN A 140 15.71 -6.87 3.22
N LYS A 141 14.47 -6.70 2.74
CA LYS A 141 14.17 -6.15 1.40
C LYS A 141 13.72 -4.70 1.42
N GLY A 142 13.34 -4.19 2.59
CA GLY A 142 12.82 -2.84 2.73
C GLY A 142 12.60 -2.43 4.18
N ILE A 143 11.97 -1.28 4.37
CA ILE A 143 11.56 -0.76 5.67
C ILE A 143 10.05 -0.84 5.75
N TYR A 144 9.53 -1.55 6.74
CA TYR A 144 8.12 -1.54 7.11
C TYR A 144 7.96 -1.11 8.57
N PHE A 145 6.76 -0.78 8.97
CA PHE A 145 6.47 -0.34 10.33
C PHE A 145 5.40 -1.21 10.98
N THR A 146 5.61 -1.51 12.26
CA THR A 146 4.59 -2.10 13.11
C THR A 146 3.85 -0.98 13.83
N ILE A 147 2.52 -0.98 13.74
CA ILE A 147 1.63 0.09 14.19
C ILE A 147 0.62 -0.47 15.19
N GLN A 148 0.39 0.19 16.30
CA GLN A 148 -0.46 -0.30 17.37
C GLN A 148 -1.91 0.16 17.30
N ASP A 149 -2.19 1.27 16.63
CA ASP A 149 -3.53 1.85 16.52
C ASP A 149 -3.70 2.72 15.27
N GLU A 150 -4.95 3.10 15.00
CA GLU A 150 -5.35 3.92 13.86
C GLU A 150 -4.67 5.30 13.86
N ARG A 151 -4.56 5.92 15.02
CA ARG A 151 -3.97 7.25 15.17
C ARG A 151 -2.49 7.25 14.82
N THR A 152 -1.79 6.21 15.26
CA THR A 152 -0.37 6.01 14.97
C THR A 152 -0.16 5.71 13.49
N LEU A 153 -1.05 4.90 12.86
CA LEU A 153 -1.01 4.67 11.41
C LEU A 153 -1.19 5.96 10.64
N ALA A 154 -2.23 6.72 10.94
CA ALA A 154 -2.53 7.99 10.28
C ALA A 154 -1.34 8.95 10.32
N LYS A 155 -0.80 9.16 11.53
CA LYS A 155 0.38 10.01 11.74
C LYS A 155 1.59 9.51 10.95
N LYS A 156 1.91 8.22 11.07
CA LYS A 156 3.09 7.63 10.42
C LYS A 156 3.00 7.65 8.92
N PHE A 157 1.82 7.38 8.38
CA PHE A 157 1.59 7.44 6.94
C PHE A 157 1.75 8.86 6.39
N ARG A 158 1.20 9.87 7.06
CA ARG A 158 1.39 11.28 6.68
C ARG A 158 2.86 11.66 6.67
N GLU A 159 3.61 11.36 7.74
CA GLU A 159 5.04 11.61 7.82
C GLU A 159 5.81 10.93 6.66
N ASN A 160 5.46 9.69 6.35
CA ASN A 160 6.11 8.94 5.27
C ASN A 160 5.80 9.52 3.89
N LEU A 161 4.58 10.00 3.65
CA LEU A 161 4.24 10.71 2.40
C LEU A 161 5.08 11.99 2.26
N GLU A 162 5.14 12.82 3.29
CA GLU A 162 5.91 14.06 3.27
C GLU A 162 7.41 13.80 3.04
N LEU A 163 8.00 12.86 3.75
CA LEU A 163 9.40 12.48 3.59
C LEU A 163 9.70 11.94 2.18
N TYR A 164 8.82 11.11 1.65
CA TYR A 164 8.98 10.53 0.32
C TYR A 164 8.95 11.63 -0.76
N PHE A 165 7.95 12.49 -0.73
CA PHE A 165 7.81 13.55 -1.72
C PHE A 165 8.87 14.65 -1.56
N ASP A 166 9.30 14.95 -0.36
CA ASP A 166 10.46 15.82 -0.13
C ASP A 166 11.73 15.24 -0.78
N SER A 167 11.93 13.92 -0.70
CA SER A 167 13.08 13.26 -1.33
C SER A 167 13.05 13.36 -2.86
N ILE A 168 11.86 13.22 -3.46
CA ILE A 168 11.67 13.37 -4.91
C ILE A 168 12.01 14.80 -5.36
N ILE A 169 11.43 15.81 -4.67
CA ILE A 169 11.62 17.22 -5.04
C ILE A 169 13.08 17.65 -4.88
N ARG A 170 13.77 17.16 -3.86
CA ARG A 170 15.20 17.48 -3.63
C ARG A 170 16.15 16.71 -4.55
N GLY A 171 15.63 15.86 -5.45
CA GLY A 171 16.45 15.05 -6.35
C GLY A 171 17.26 13.96 -5.64
N THR A 172 16.95 13.67 -4.37
CA THR A 172 17.54 12.55 -3.62
C THR A 172 16.75 11.27 -3.90
N GLU A 173 16.72 10.82 -5.18
CA GLU A 173 16.28 9.49 -5.50
C GLU A 173 17.20 8.49 -4.80
N PHE A 174 16.68 7.77 -3.80
CA PHE A 174 17.31 6.53 -3.38
C PHE A 174 17.27 5.59 -4.58
N LYS A 175 18.38 5.49 -5.33
CA LYS A 175 18.53 4.41 -6.31
C LYS A 175 18.32 3.11 -5.56
N LYS A 176 17.17 2.46 -5.77
CA LYS A 176 16.94 1.11 -5.27
C LYS A 176 18.06 0.24 -5.82
N SER A 177 19.00 -0.13 -4.95
CA SER A 177 20.08 -1.04 -5.33
C SER A 177 19.40 -2.33 -5.80
N SER A 178 19.63 -2.70 -7.06
CA SER A 178 19.25 -4.01 -7.55
C SER A 178 19.96 -5.04 -6.67
N VAL A 179 19.19 -5.72 -5.83
CA VAL A 179 19.67 -6.92 -5.15
C VAL A 179 19.94 -7.92 -6.25
N LYS A 180 21.22 -8.08 -6.63
CA LYS A 180 21.64 -9.17 -7.50
C LYS A 180 21.25 -10.46 -6.80
N LYS A 181 20.41 -11.25 -7.46
CA LYS A 181 20.21 -12.64 -7.09
C LYS A 181 21.56 -13.32 -7.24
N GLU A 182 22.18 -13.69 -6.13
CA GLU A 182 23.16 -14.79 -6.09
C GLU A 182 22.43 -16.12 -6.07
#